data_f2d43d47480c1ae7b87432be763390c9
#
_entry.id   f2d43d47480c1ae7b87432be763390c9
#
_cell.length_a   1.000
_cell.length_b   1.000
_cell.length_c   1.000
_cell.angle_alpha   90.00
_cell.angle_beta   90.00
_cell.angle_gamma   90.00
#
_symmetry.space_group_name_H-M   'P 1'
#
loop_
_entity.id
_entity.type
_entity.pdbx_description
1 polymer ?
#
loop_
_entity_poly.entity_id
_entity_poly.type
_entity_poly.pdbx_seq_one_letter_code
_entity_poly.pdbx_strand_id
1 'polypeptide(L)'
;MTLFSNGFVTLQMPEDFEPIATKDEFNDMYLVNTKIPMSIKFSTTPTLVGLPEIREDIEKNLKNNEKINVLTSDFLAINEDIYFMIVSTFTDGENEIGRNEFLYVKDNNLYIFEYTYPYADRELDDFYLNVIRSLKIIVPKYIVENGSYTLNKETEE
;
A
#
# COMPACT_ATOMS: atom_id res chain seq x y z
N MET A 1 15.21 13.75 -5.03
CA MET A 1 14.33 12.71 -4.52
C MET A 1 14.52 12.57 -3.02
N THR A 2 13.44 12.58 -2.25
CA THR A 2 13.51 12.54 -0.79
C THR A 2 13.28 11.15 -0.27
N LEU A 3 14.08 10.72 0.69
CA LEU A 3 13.93 9.43 1.33
C LEU A 3 13.08 9.57 2.59
N PHE A 4 12.03 8.78 2.69
CA PHE A 4 11.23 8.65 3.90
C PHE A 4 11.80 7.52 4.76
N SER A 5 11.83 7.72 6.07
CA SER A 5 12.21 6.68 7.03
C SER A 5 11.47 6.88 8.34
N ASN A 6 10.95 5.78 8.91
CA ASN A 6 10.31 5.80 10.22
C ASN A 6 10.99 4.84 11.21
N GLY A 7 12.19 4.34 10.86
CA GLY A 7 12.91 3.36 11.68
C GLY A 7 12.55 1.91 11.36
N PHE A 8 11.40 1.66 10.74
CA PHE A 8 10.97 0.30 10.35
C PHE A 8 11.20 0.03 8.86
N VAL A 9 10.96 1.06 8.03
CA VAL A 9 11.13 0.97 6.59
C VAL A 9 11.73 2.26 6.06
N THR A 10 12.31 2.17 4.85
CA THR A 10 12.67 3.34 4.04
C THR A 10 11.97 3.25 2.70
N LEU A 11 11.56 4.40 2.18
CA LEU A 11 10.89 4.53 0.89
C LEU A 11 11.33 5.82 0.21
N GLN A 12 11.36 5.82 -1.12
CA GLN A 12 11.57 7.03 -1.89
C GLN A 12 10.24 7.75 -2.08
N MET A 13 10.20 9.03 -1.74
CA MET A 13 9.03 9.87 -2.00
C MET A 13 9.19 10.52 -3.37
N PRO A 14 8.20 10.39 -4.26
CA PRO A 14 8.29 11.02 -5.58
C PRO A 14 8.19 12.55 -5.48
N GLU A 15 8.70 13.22 -6.50
CA GLU A 15 8.57 14.67 -6.61
C GLU A 15 7.10 15.07 -6.79
N ASP A 16 6.77 16.30 -6.43
CA ASP A 16 5.41 16.86 -6.53
C ASP A 16 4.40 16.23 -5.57
N PHE A 17 4.85 15.42 -4.61
CA PHE A 17 4.00 14.88 -3.55
C PHE A 17 4.39 15.46 -2.20
N GLU A 18 3.38 15.75 -1.38
CA GLU A 18 3.58 16.27 -0.03
C GLU A 18 2.97 15.32 1.00
N PRO A 19 3.66 15.12 2.15
CA PRO A 19 3.12 14.27 3.20
C PRO A 19 1.94 14.94 3.91
N ILE A 20 0.95 14.12 4.27
CA ILE A 20 -0.19 14.51 5.10
C ILE A 20 -0.14 13.70 6.38
N ALA A 21 -0.34 14.37 7.51
CA ALA A 21 -0.42 13.71 8.80
C ALA A 21 -1.72 12.92 8.89
N THR A 22 -1.66 11.73 9.50
CA THR A 22 -2.81 10.88 9.73
C THR A 22 -2.79 10.38 11.17
N LYS A 23 -3.98 10.13 11.72
CA LYS A 23 -4.14 9.61 13.08
C LYS A 23 -4.17 8.08 13.12
N ASP A 24 -4.23 7.43 11.97
CA ASP A 24 -4.25 5.97 11.89
C ASP A 24 -2.85 5.42 12.19
N GLU A 25 -2.74 4.62 13.24
CA GLU A 25 -1.45 4.03 13.65
C GLU A 25 -0.83 3.12 12.60
N PHE A 26 -1.64 2.56 11.70
CA PHE A 26 -1.16 1.67 10.66
C PHE A 26 -0.63 2.42 9.44
N ASN A 27 -0.99 3.69 9.27
CA ASN A 27 -0.45 4.50 8.17
C ASN A 27 0.95 4.97 8.49
N ASP A 28 1.90 4.58 7.64
CA ASP A 28 3.29 5.01 7.77
C ASP A 28 3.55 6.27 6.95
N MET A 29 2.95 6.35 5.77
CA MET A 29 3.17 7.45 4.86
C MET A 29 1.91 7.71 4.05
N TYR A 30 1.46 8.96 4.02
CA TYR A 30 0.37 9.39 3.16
C TYR A 30 0.81 10.64 2.41
N LEU A 31 0.88 10.53 1.08
CA LEU A 31 1.32 11.60 0.20
C LEU A 31 0.21 12.01 -0.74
N VAL A 32 0.07 13.30 -0.96
CA VAL A 32 -0.83 13.83 -1.98
C VAL A 32 -0.04 14.63 -3.00
N ASN A 33 -0.48 14.56 -4.26
CA ASN A 33 0.13 15.34 -5.32
C ASN A 33 -0.30 16.80 -5.21
N THR A 34 0.65 17.74 -5.42
CA THR A 34 0.38 19.16 -5.28
C THR A 34 -0.34 19.77 -6.49
N LYS A 35 -0.41 19.04 -7.60
CA LYS A 35 -0.94 19.56 -8.88
C LYS A 35 -2.22 18.85 -9.35
N ILE A 36 -2.33 17.56 -9.09
CA ILE A 36 -3.46 16.74 -9.56
C ILE A 36 -3.96 15.86 -8.41
N PRO A 37 -5.21 15.37 -8.46
CA PRO A 37 -5.79 14.59 -7.37
C PRO A 37 -5.29 13.15 -7.33
N MET A 38 -4.02 12.99 -7.03
CA MET A 38 -3.37 11.68 -6.82
C MET A 38 -2.90 11.56 -5.39
N SER A 39 -2.96 10.35 -4.84
CA SER A 39 -2.43 10.08 -3.52
C SER A 39 -1.73 8.72 -3.49
N ILE A 40 -0.71 8.63 -2.63
CA ILE A 40 0.01 7.39 -2.35
C ILE A 40 -0.04 7.18 -0.85
N LYS A 41 -0.52 6.01 -0.44
CA LYS A 41 -0.56 5.64 0.97
C LYS A 41 0.21 4.35 1.18
N PHE A 42 1.07 4.33 2.18
CA PHE A 42 1.78 3.14 2.61
C PHE A 42 1.42 2.85 4.05
N SER A 43 0.99 1.62 4.32
CA SER A 43 0.59 1.20 5.65
C SER A 43 1.21 -0.15 5.99
N THR A 44 1.38 -0.39 7.29
CA THR A 44 1.82 -1.67 7.83
C THR A 44 0.82 -2.12 8.88
N THR A 45 0.28 -3.32 8.72
CA THR A 45 -0.64 -3.90 9.70
C THR A 45 -0.13 -5.26 10.13
N PRO A 46 -0.38 -5.67 11.39
CA PRO A 46 -0.05 -7.03 11.80
C PRO A 46 -1.01 -8.01 11.14
N THR A 47 -0.51 -9.22 10.82
CA THR A 47 -1.35 -10.26 10.23
C THR A 47 -0.97 -11.62 10.79
N LEU A 48 -2.00 -12.47 11.00
CA LEU A 48 -1.82 -13.87 11.40
C LEU A 48 -1.83 -14.81 10.21
N VAL A 49 -2.21 -14.30 9.02
CA VAL A 49 -2.37 -15.13 7.82
C VAL A 49 -1.44 -14.66 6.72
N GLY A 50 -1.19 -15.55 5.77
CA GLY A 50 -0.34 -15.25 4.63
C GLY A 50 -1.09 -14.58 3.50
N LEU A 51 -0.34 -14.19 2.47
CA LEU A 51 -0.87 -13.47 1.32
C LEU A 51 -1.98 -14.22 0.57
N PRO A 52 -1.92 -15.56 0.36
CA PRO A 52 -3.01 -16.27 -0.32
C PRO A 52 -4.36 -16.15 0.40
N GLU A 53 -4.38 -16.22 1.73
CA GLU A 53 -5.61 -16.08 2.50
C GLU A 53 -6.15 -14.66 2.46
N ILE A 54 -5.25 -13.67 2.52
CA ILE A 54 -5.62 -12.26 2.38
C ILE A 54 -6.26 -12.02 1.02
N ARG A 55 -5.69 -12.59 -0.04
CA ARG A 55 -6.24 -12.50 -1.39
C ARG A 55 -7.67 -13.03 -1.45
N GLU A 56 -7.92 -14.21 -0.87
CA GLU A 56 -9.25 -14.80 -0.86
C GLU A 56 -10.28 -13.89 -0.19
N ASP A 57 -9.92 -13.31 0.96
CA ASP A 57 -10.80 -12.42 1.70
C ASP A 57 -11.11 -11.15 0.91
N ILE A 58 -10.10 -10.57 0.27
CA ILE A 58 -10.27 -9.36 -0.54
C ILE A 58 -11.13 -9.65 -1.76
N GLU A 59 -10.86 -10.73 -2.49
CA GLU A 59 -11.62 -11.08 -3.69
C GLU A 59 -13.10 -11.36 -3.35
N LYS A 60 -13.34 -11.98 -2.21
CA LYS A 60 -14.70 -12.23 -1.73
C LYS A 60 -15.44 -10.92 -1.43
N ASN A 61 -14.77 -9.98 -0.77
CA ASN A 61 -15.36 -8.68 -0.45
C ASN A 61 -15.62 -7.86 -1.71
N LEU A 62 -14.71 -7.89 -2.68
CA LEU A 62 -14.87 -7.15 -3.93
C LEU A 62 -16.00 -7.68 -4.80
N LYS A 63 -16.22 -8.99 -4.81
CA LYS A 63 -17.34 -9.59 -5.56
C LYS A 63 -18.70 -9.10 -5.07
N ASN A 64 -18.79 -8.75 -3.80
CA ASN A 64 -20.03 -8.28 -3.18
C ASN A 64 -20.21 -6.77 -3.27
N ASN A 65 -19.25 -6.05 -3.87
CA ASN A 65 -19.32 -4.59 -4.01
C ASN A 65 -19.47 -4.21 -5.49
N GLU A 66 -20.72 -3.95 -5.90
CA GLU A 66 -21.05 -3.60 -7.27
C GLU A 66 -20.49 -2.22 -7.70
N LYS A 67 -20.09 -1.40 -6.75
CA LYS A 67 -19.57 -0.05 -7.03
C LYS A 67 -18.11 -0.05 -7.46
N ILE A 68 -17.41 -1.16 -7.25
CA ILE A 68 -16.00 -1.29 -7.59
C ILE A 68 -15.85 -2.24 -8.78
N ASN A 69 -15.17 -1.77 -9.82
CA ASN A 69 -14.87 -2.58 -10.99
C ASN A 69 -13.41 -3.04 -10.91
N VAL A 70 -13.18 -4.33 -10.77
CA VAL A 70 -11.82 -4.91 -10.70
C VAL A 70 -11.33 -5.17 -12.11
N LEU A 71 -10.24 -4.51 -12.49
CA LEU A 71 -9.61 -4.67 -13.81
C LEU A 71 -8.56 -5.78 -13.79
N THR A 72 -7.81 -5.89 -12.71
CA THR A 72 -6.74 -6.88 -12.56
C THR A 72 -6.64 -7.29 -11.10
N SER A 73 -6.45 -8.59 -10.89
CA SER A 73 -6.23 -9.16 -9.55
C SER A 73 -5.32 -10.37 -9.72
N ASP A 74 -4.04 -10.24 -9.35
CA ASP A 74 -3.07 -11.30 -9.56
C ASP A 74 -1.83 -11.12 -8.69
N PHE A 75 -1.04 -12.18 -8.58
CA PHE A 75 0.27 -12.11 -7.96
C PHE A 75 1.31 -11.65 -8.97
N LEU A 76 2.32 -10.94 -8.49
CA LEU A 76 3.46 -10.57 -9.30
C LEU A 76 4.72 -10.47 -8.43
N ALA A 77 5.88 -10.57 -9.07
CA ALA A 77 7.16 -10.43 -8.39
C ALA A 77 7.68 -9.01 -8.56
N ILE A 78 8.09 -8.39 -7.45
CA ILE A 78 8.77 -7.09 -7.45
C ILE A 78 10.01 -7.25 -6.56
N ASN A 79 11.20 -7.02 -7.11
CA ASN A 79 12.47 -7.20 -6.38
C ASN A 79 12.60 -8.59 -5.75
N GLU A 80 12.17 -9.63 -6.46
CA GLU A 80 12.20 -11.03 -6.02
C GLU A 80 11.18 -11.39 -4.93
N ASP A 81 10.40 -10.42 -4.46
CA ASP A 81 9.32 -10.64 -3.50
C ASP A 81 7.98 -10.78 -4.21
N ILE A 82 7.09 -11.60 -3.65
CA ILE A 82 5.77 -11.82 -4.22
C ILE A 82 4.78 -10.85 -3.61
N TYR A 83 4.13 -10.07 -4.48
CA TYR A 83 3.08 -9.13 -4.12
C TYR A 83 1.75 -9.61 -4.69
N PHE A 84 0.66 -9.23 -4.04
CA PHE A 84 -0.68 -9.35 -4.62
C PHE A 84 -1.09 -7.96 -5.10
N MET A 85 -1.45 -7.86 -6.37
CA MET A 85 -1.83 -6.60 -7.01
C MET A 85 -3.31 -6.59 -7.33
N ILE A 86 -3.99 -5.50 -7.00
CA ILE A 86 -5.38 -5.26 -7.39
C ILE A 86 -5.43 -3.90 -8.08
N VAL A 87 -5.93 -3.89 -9.29
CA VAL A 87 -6.23 -2.66 -10.02
C VAL A 87 -7.72 -2.56 -10.19
N SER A 88 -8.30 -1.50 -9.68
CA SER A 88 -9.75 -1.31 -9.69
C SER A 88 -10.13 0.12 -10.03
N THR A 89 -11.39 0.32 -10.41
CA THR A 89 -11.96 1.65 -10.62
C THR A 89 -13.26 1.78 -9.85
N PHE A 90 -13.58 3.00 -9.48
CA PHE A 90 -14.87 3.34 -8.89
C PHE A 90 -15.23 4.77 -9.28
N THR A 91 -16.50 5.11 -9.10
CA THR A 91 -16.98 6.44 -9.47
C THR A 91 -17.21 7.27 -8.21
N ASP A 92 -16.68 8.49 -8.21
CA ASP A 92 -16.92 9.49 -7.18
C ASP A 92 -17.57 10.69 -7.84
N GLY A 93 -18.90 10.79 -7.71
CA GLY A 93 -19.67 11.77 -8.44
C GLY A 93 -19.64 11.48 -9.94
N GLU A 94 -19.10 12.42 -10.74
CA GLU A 94 -18.93 12.25 -12.18
C GLU A 94 -17.52 11.76 -12.55
N ASN A 95 -16.65 11.62 -11.55
CA ASN A 95 -15.25 11.28 -11.78
C ASN A 95 -15.01 9.78 -11.63
N GLU A 96 -14.30 9.20 -12.60
CA GLU A 96 -13.83 7.83 -12.50
C GLU A 96 -12.45 7.83 -11.86
N ILE A 97 -12.31 7.09 -10.78
CA ILE A 97 -11.10 7.00 -9.97
C ILE A 97 -10.48 5.63 -10.15
N GLY A 98 -9.17 5.60 -10.39
CA GLY A 98 -8.39 4.37 -10.38
C GLY A 98 -7.72 4.16 -9.04
N ARG A 99 -7.59 2.90 -8.65
CA ARG A 99 -6.89 2.50 -7.44
C ARG A 99 -6.05 1.28 -7.72
N ASN A 100 -4.75 1.41 -7.49
CA ASN A 100 -3.81 0.30 -7.55
C ASN A 100 -3.39 -0.03 -6.13
N GLU A 101 -3.58 -1.28 -5.71
CA GLU A 101 -3.17 -1.73 -4.39
C GLU A 101 -2.16 -2.86 -4.56
N PHE A 102 -1.08 -2.80 -3.78
CA PHE A 102 -0.04 -3.82 -3.78
C PHE A 102 0.16 -4.27 -2.33
N LEU A 103 0.04 -5.56 -2.10
CA LEU A 103 0.11 -6.15 -0.77
C LEU A 103 1.28 -7.13 -0.69
N TYR A 104 2.04 -7.04 0.39
CA TYR A 104 3.20 -7.88 0.64
C TYR A 104 3.22 -8.30 2.11
N VAL A 105 3.50 -9.57 2.37
CA VAL A 105 3.54 -10.10 3.75
C VAL A 105 4.95 -10.59 4.04
N LYS A 106 5.49 -10.14 5.18
CA LYS A 106 6.76 -10.63 5.70
C LYS A 106 6.76 -10.51 7.23
N ASP A 107 7.20 -11.58 7.90
CA ASP A 107 7.33 -11.61 9.37
C ASP A 107 6.06 -11.15 10.10
N ASN A 108 4.90 -11.65 9.66
CA ASN A 108 3.59 -11.33 10.22
C ASN A 108 3.22 -9.84 10.13
N ASN A 109 3.82 -9.14 9.17
CA ASN A 109 3.44 -7.78 8.83
C ASN A 109 2.93 -7.74 7.38
N LEU A 110 1.78 -7.11 7.20
CA LEU A 110 1.20 -6.86 5.89
C LEU A 110 1.53 -5.43 5.50
N TYR A 111 2.26 -5.28 4.41
CA TYR A 111 2.63 -3.99 3.83
C TYR A 111 1.69 -3.69 2.68
N ILE A 112 1.04 -2.54 2.71
CA ILE A 112 0.04 -2.16 1.72
C ILE A 112 0.43 -0.83 1.09
N PHE A 113 0.59 -0.85 -0.24
CA PHE A 113 0.69 0.37 -1.04
C PHE A 113 -0.66 0.61 -1.70
N GLU A 114 -1.19 1.82 -1.58
CA GLU A 114 -2.43 2.21 -2.23
C GLU A 114 -2.18 3.48 -3.03
N TYR A 115 -2.34 3.39 -4.33
CA TYR A 115 -2.21 4.50 -5.24
C TYR A 115 -3.57 4.82 -5.83
N THR A 116 -4.04 6.06 -5.59
CA THR A 116 -5.33 6.55 -6.07
C THR A 116 -5.09 7.70 -7.04
N TYR A 117 -5.78 7.69 -8.17
CA TYR A 117 -5.53 8.62 -9.26
C TYR A 117 -6.77 8.80 -10.14
N PRO A 118 -6.90 9.93 -10.86
CA PRO A 118 -7.94 10.04 -11.89
C PRO A 118 -7.68 8.97 -12.95
N TYR A 119 -8.68 8.17 -13.29
CA TYR A 119 -8.49 7.04 -14.19
C TYR A 119 -7.93 7.44 -15.57
N ALA A 120 -8.26 8.65 -16.02
CA ALA A 120 -7.72 9.18 -17.28
C ALA A 120 -6.20 9.31 -17.27
N ASP A 121 -5.58 9.40 -16.09
CA ASP A 121 -4.12 9.58 -15.93
C ASP A 121 -3.40 8.27 -15.59
N ARG A 122 -4.01 7.12 -15.84
CA ARG A 122 -3.45 5.79 -15.51
C ARG A 122 -2.08 5.51 -16.15
N GLU A 123 -1.74 6.19 -17.22
CA GLU A 123 -0.44 6.05 -17.88
C GLU A 123 0.74 6.49 -17.01
N LEU A 124 0.47 7.16 -15.89
CA LEU A 124 1.47 7.55 -14.91
C LEU A 124 1.79 6.44 -13.90
N ASP A 125 1.17 5.26 -14.05
CA ASP A 125 1.32 4.15 -13.09
C ASP A 125 2.76 3.66 -12.96
N ASP A 126 3.59 3.79 -14.01
CA ASP A 126 4.96 3.30 -13.99
C ASP A 126 5.82 3.97 -12.90
N PHE A 127 5.60 5.26 -12.64
CA PHE A 127 6.38 5.93 -11.60
C PHE A 127 6.06 5.36 -10.21
N TYR A 128 4.84 4.93 -10.01
CA TYR A 128 4.40 4.36 -8.74
C TYR A 128 5.12 3.05 -8.42
N LEU A 129 5.38 2.23 -9.43
CA LEU A 129 6.15 1.01 -9.26
C LEU A 129 7.55 1.29 -8.73
N ASN A 130 8.14 2.41 -9.10
CA ASN A 130 9.46 2.81 -8.60
C ASN A 130 9.41 3.11 -7.09
N VAL A 131 8.30 3.66 -6.59
CA VAL A 131 8.12 3.86 -5.16
C VAL A 131 8.10 2.50 -4.45
N ILE A 132 7.33 1.54 -4.98
CA ILE A 132 7.25 0.19 -4.40
C ILE A 132 8.61 -0.50 -4.43
N ARG A 133 9.34 -0.40 -5.54
CA ARG A 133 10.69 -1.00 -5.67
C ARG A 133 11.69 -0.40 -4.70
N SER A 134 11.44 0.80 -4.20
CA SER A 134 12.35 1.46 -3.27
C SER A 134 12.16 1.00 -1.82
N LEU A 135 11.13 0.20 -1.53
CA LEU A 135 10.87 -0.28 -0.17
C LEU A 135 12.05 -1.09 0.36
N LYS A 136 12.54 -0.69 1.52
CA LYS A 136 13.52 -1.46 2.29
C LYS A 136 12.97 -1.63 3.70
N ILE A 137 12.84 -2.87 4.12
CA ILE A 137 12.39 -3.19 5.48
C ILE A 137 13.63 -3.27 6.35
N ILE A 138 13.69 -2.41 7.37
CA ILE A 138 14.78 -2.39 8.34
C ILE A 138 14.55 -3.46 9.39
N VAL A 139 13.39 -3.41 10.05
CA VAL A 139 12.91 -4.39 11.01
C VAL A 139 11.39 -4.46 10.93
N PRO A 140 10.77 -5.58 11.35
CA PRO A 140 9.31 -5.65 11.39
C PRO A 140 8.73 -4.59 12.35
N LYS A 141 7.68 -3.89 11.92
CA LYS A 141 7.05 -2.87 12.76
C LYS A 141 6.29 -3.51 13.93
N TYR A 142 5.64 -4.64 13.69
CA TYR A 142 4.86 -5.35 14.69
C TYR A 142 5.45 -6.72 14.98
N ILE A 143 5.46 -7.08 16.27
CA ILE A 143 5.80 -8.43 16.72
C ILE A 143 4.47 -9.12 17.03
N VAL A 144 4.21 -10.24 16.35
CA VAL A 144 2.97 -11.00 16.50
C VAL A 144 3.29 -12.28 17.26
N GLU A 145 2.66 -12.45 18.43
CA GLU A 145 2.83 -13.61 19.30
C GLU A 145 1.49 -14.02 19.93
N ASN A 146 1.18 -15.30 19.92
CA ASN A 146 -0.01 -15.86 20.57
C ASN A 146 -1.33 -15.16 20.16
N GLY A 147 -1.46 -14.83 18.89
CA GLY A 147 -2.67 -14.21 18.37
C GLY A 147 -2.82 -12.72 18.66
N SER A 148 -1.82 -12.10 19.27
CA SER A 148 -1.81 -10.66 19.53
C SER A 148 -0.56 -10.02 18.95
N TYR A 149 -0.53 -8.69 18.93
CA TYR A 149 0.62 -7.99 18.42
C TYR A 149 1.03 -6.83 19.32
N THR A 150 2.30 -6.48 19.24
CA THR A 150 2.87 -5.31 19.90
C THR A 150 3.77 -4.56 18.93
N LEU A 151 3.95 -3.27 19.16
CA LEU A 151 4.88 -2.47 18.39
C LEU A 151 6.30 -2.92 18.72
N ASN A 152 7.11 -3.14 17.68
CA ASN A 152 8.52 -3.48 17.85
C ASN A 152 9.27 -2.25 18.36
N LYS A 153 9.88 -2.36 19.54
CA LYS A 153 10.57 -1.25 20.20
C LYS A 153 12.07 -1.23 19.97
N GLU A 154 12.60 -2.15 19.20
CA GLU A 154 14.04 -2.24 18.94
C GLU A 154 14.57 -1.02 18.18
N THR A 155 13.72 -0.28 17.51
CA THR A 155 14.08 0.91 16.73
C THR A 155 13.94 2.22 17.50
N GLU A 156 13.44 2.19 18.73
CA GLU A 156 13.32 3.39 19.55
C GLU A 156 14.70 3.83 20.05
N GLU A 157 15.04 5.06 19.80
CA GLU A 157 16.26 5.69 20.32
C GLU A 157 15.89 6.94 21.11
#